data_fc1b66219720f9e2d8e1aa90ebc8655b
#
_entry.id   fc1b66219720f9e2d8e1aa90ebc8655b
#
_cell.length_a   1.000
_cell.length_b   1.000
_cell.length_c   1.000
_cell.angle_alpha   90.00
_cell.angle_beta   90.00
_cell.angle_gamma   90.00
#
_symmetry.space_group_name_H-M   'P 1'
#
loop_
_entity.id
_entity.type
_entity.pdbx_description
1 polymer ?
#
loop_
_entity_poly.entity_id
_entity_poly.type
_entity_poly.pdbx_seq_one_letter_code
_entity_poly.pdbx_strand_id
1 'polypeptide(L)'
;MIGVAIIFALNIDFSSTPKITANTAVSDKNAPAPKPNPDKEKWLAGKDLFKANCASCHNPKSDGVGPPLVGVTARWRAAGSYQGKTGEQWMRVWIKNWHDVVNAGYKYGIDMHNSRPAEMNVFGGYLTDEKIDYILFYVESPDLNKPVTAK
;
A
#
# COMPACT_ATOMS: atom_id res chain seq x y z
N MET A 1 34.83 -28.78 64.64
CA MET A 1 35.48 -28.15 63.45
C MET A 1 34.56 -27.13 62.93
N ILE A 2 34.94 -25.87 63.08
CA ILE A 2 34.07 -24.70 62.77
C ILE A 2 34.48 -24.20 61.40
N GLY A 3 33.56 -24.32 60.41
CA GLY A 3 33.78 -23.82 59.05
C GLY A 3 33.34 -22.34 58.96
N VAL A 4 34.33 -21.48 58.69
CA VAL A 4 34.11 -20.03 58.49
C VAL A 4 33.65 -19.79 57.05
N ALA A 5 32.46 -19.31 56.85
CA ALA A 5 31.96 -18.85 55.58
C ALA A 5 32.45 -17.42 55.32
N ILE A 6 33.29 -17.23 54.30
CA ILE A 6 33.73 -15.92 53.84
C ILE A 6 32.69 -15.39 52.85
N ILE A 7 31.94 -14.35 53.26
CA ILE A 7 31.02 -13.62 52.40
C ILE A 7 31.83 -12.55 51.67
N PHE A 8 32.02 -12.74 50.34
CA PHE A 8 32.51 -11.68 49.45
C PHE A 8 31.36 -10.73 49.14
N ALA A 9 31.34 -9.56 49.76
CA ALA A 9 30.49 -8.46 49.34
C ALA A 9 31.05 -7.83 48.09
N LEU A 10 30.41 -8.08 46.95
CA LEU A 10 30.65 -7.36 45.72
C LEU A 10 29.97 -5.99 45.81
N ASN A 11 30.75 -4.94 46.05
CA ASN A 11 30.32 -3.56 45.89
C ASN A 11 30.14 -3.29 44.41
N ILE A 12 28.90 -3.32 43.93
CA ILE A 12 28.53 -2.81 42.61
C ILE A 12 28.26 -1.31 42.76
N ASP A 13 29.22 -0.53 42.31
CA ASP A 13 29.12 0.93 42.26
C ASP A 13 28.13 1.33 41.12
N PHE A 14 26.90 1.58 41.48
CA PHE A 14 25.82 1.98 40.55
C PHE A 14 25.77 3.51 40.39
N SER A 15 26.92 4.16 40.22
CA SER A 15 27.03 5.62 40.10
C SER A 15 27.45 6.08 38.69
N SER A 16 26.95 5.45 37.64
CA SER A 16 27.13 5.92 36.28
C SER A 16 25.78 6.08 35.60
N THR A 17 25.06 7.14 35.96
CA THR A 17 23.91 7.59 35.16
C THR A 17 24.42 8.15 33.83
N PRO A 18 24.02 7.58 32.67
CA PRO A 18 24.31 8.22 31.39
C PRO A 18 23.52 9.53 31.34
N LYS A 19 24.23 10.63 31.17
CA LYS A 19 23.68 11.96 30.96
C LYS A 19 22.96 11.94 29.62
N ILE A 20 21.66 11.67 29.64
CA ILE A 20 20.78 11.82 28.49
C ILE A 20 20.66 13.32 28.25
N THR A 21 21.42 13.83 27.27
CA THR A 21 21.17 15.15 26.69
C THR A 21 19.80 15.08 26.02
N ALA A 22 18.78 15.47 26.74
CA ALA A 22 17.46 15.73 26.19
C ALA A 22 17.60 16.89 25.20
N ASN A 23 17.72 16.57 23.91
CA ASN A 23 17.36 17.51 22.87
C ASN A 23 15.87 17.77 23.02
N THR A 24 15.53 18.71 23.86
CA THR A 24 14.19 19.27 23.96
C THR A 24 13.98 20.07 22.68
N ALA A 25 13.52 19.41 21.63
CA ALA A 25 12.84 20.09 20.55
C ALA A 25 11.63 20.74 21.21
N VAL A 26 11.70 22.03 21.45
CA VAL A 26 10.59 22.87 21.89
C VAL A 26 9.51 22.73 20.83
N SER A 27 8.57 21.81 21.08
CA SER A 27 7.35 21.71 20.30
C SER A 27 6.57 22.99 20.60
N ASP A 28 6.60 23.91 19.67
CA ASP A 28 5.78 25.11 19.71
C ASP A 28 4.30 24.67 19.65
N LYS A 29 3.67 24.62 20.84
CA LYS A 29 2.27 24.20 21.00
C LYS A 29 1.28 25.16 20.34
N ASN A 30 1.77 26.27 19.76
CA ASN A 30 0.98 27.28 19.07
C ASN A 30 1.15 27.28 17.54
N ALA A 31 1.93 26.35 16.98
CA ALA A 31 1.95 26.20 15.53
C ALA A 31 0.56 25.71 15.06
N PRO A 32 -0.11 26.42 14.13
CA PRO A 32 -1.37 25.94 13.57
C PRO A 32 -1.15 24.55 12.98
N ALA A 33 -2.07 23.63 13.31
CA ALA A 33 -2.01 22.27 12.78
C ALA A 33 -1.84 22.33 11.24
N PRO A 34 -0.91 21.56 10.66
CA PRO A 34 -0.72 21.56 9.22
C PRO A 34 -2.07 21.25 8.54
N LYS A 35 -2.46 22.07 7.56
CA LYS A 35 -3.70 21.87 6.83
C LYS A 35 -3.71 20.45 6.25
N PRO A 36 -4.85 19.72 6.33
CA PRO A 36 -4.98 18.40 5.73
C PRO A 36 -4.56 18.45 4.26
N ASN A 37 -3.69 17.55 3.85
CA ASN A 37 -3.32 17.40 2.44
C ASN A 37 -4.25 16.31 1.87
N PRO A 38 -5.24 16.65 1.04
CA PRO A 38 -6.22 15.71 0.52
C PRO A 38 -5.58 14.56 -0.28
N ASP A 39 -4.47 14.84 -0.96
CA ASP A 39 -3.74 13.81 -1.71
C ASP A 39 -3.07 12.79 -0.79
N LYS A 40 -2.53 13.26 0.35
CA LYS A 40 -1.95 12.38 1.36
C LYS A 40 -3.02 11.50 2.01
N GLU A 41 -4.18 12.05 2.33
CA GLU A 41 -5.30 11.29 2.91
C GLU A 41 -5.83 10.25 1.94
N LYS A 42 -6.06 10.63 0.69
CA LYS A 42 -6.45 9.72 -0.39
C LYS A 42 -5.43 8.60 -0.58
N TRP A 43 -4.14 8.93 -0.57
CA TRP A 43 -3.07 7.95 -0.71
C TRP A 43 -3.03 6.97 0.47
N LEU A 44 -3.18 7.45 1.71
CA LEU A 44 -3.22 6.59 2.90
C LEU A 44 -4.41 5.65 2.86
N ALA A 45 -5.60 6.16 2.54
CA ALA A 45 -6.80 5.34 2.38
C ALA A 45 -6.61 4.27 1.29
N GLY A 46 -6.03 4.64 0.15
CA GLY A 46 -5.71 3.72 -0.93
C GLY A 46 -4.69 2.64 -0.52
N LYS A 47 -3.67 3.03 0.23
CA LYS A 47 -2.67 2.10 0.79
C LYS A 47 -3.29 1.08 1.73
N ASP A 48 -4.19 1.51 2.62
CA ASP A 48 -4.83 0.62 3.58
C ASP A 48 -5.80 -0.33 2.87
N LEU A 49 -6.59 0.17 1.91
CA LEU A 49 -7.45 -0.66 1.06
C LEU A 49 -6.64 -1.68 0.25
N PHE A 50 -5.51 -1.26 -0.34
CA PHE A 50 -4.61 -2.14 -1.07
C PHE A 50 -4.04 -3.24 -0.18
N LYS A 51 -3.54 -2.90 1.00
CA LYS A 51 -3.01 -3.86 1.97
C LYS A 51 -4.06 -4.89 2.39
N ALA A 52 -5.28 -4.46 2.63
CA ALA A 52 -6.35 -5.34 3.08
C ALA A 52 -6.86 -6.30 2.00
N ASN A 53 -6.80 -5.92 0.71
CA ASN A 53 -7.50 -6.63 -0.34
C ASN A 53 -6.61 -7.18 -1.47
N CYS A 54 -5.44 -6.58 -1.68
CA CYS A 54 -4.65 -6.81 -2.90
C CYS A 54 -3.24 -7.30 -2.63
N ALA A 55 -2.64 -6.89 -1.49
CA ALA A 55 -1.22 -7.08 -1.21
C ALA A 55 -0.79 -8.54 -1.00
N SER A 56 -1.73 -9.45 -0.77
CA SER A 56 -1.44 -10.89 -0.69
C SER A 56 -0.96 -11.48 -2.02
N CYS A 57 -1.42 -10.90 -3.13
CA CYS A 57 -1.12 -11.38 -4.48
C CYS A 57 -0.35 -10.36 -5.34
N HIS A 58 -0.55 -9.07 -5.08
CA HIS A 58 0.03 -8.00 -5.88
C HIS A 58 1.05 -7.17 -5.11
N ASN A 59 2.11 -6.78 -5.81
CA ASN A 59 3.01 -5.72 -5.38
C ASN A 59 2.91 -4.54 -6.39
N PRO A 60 2.91 -3.27 -5.94
CA PRO A 60 2.86 -2.16 -6.88
C PRO A 60 3.98 -2.17 -7.92
N LYS A 61 5.20 -2.56 -7.55
CA LYS A 61 6.40 -2.41 -8.39
C LYS A 61 6.98 -3.70 -8.94
N SER A 62 6.74 -4.82 -8.28
CA SER A 62 7.35 -6.11 -8.64
C SER A 62 6.31 -7.15 -8.97
N ASP A 63 6.72 -8.13 -9.75
CA ASP A 63 5.92 -9.30 -10.09
C ASP A 63 5.76 -10.21 -8.86
N GLY A 64 4.63 -10.92 -8.80
CA GLY A 64 4.29 -11.84 -7.72
C GLY A 64 3.28 -12.87 -8.22
N VAL A 65 2.34 -13.29 -7.37
CA VAL A 65 1.20 -14.11 -7.79
C VAL A 65 0.41 -13.37 -8.88
N GLY A 66 0.12 -12.08 -8.65
CA GLY A 66 -0.42 -11.16 -9.64
C GLY A 66 0.66 -10.27 -10.26
N PRO A 67 0.36 -9.59 -11.38
CA PRO A 67 1.29 -8.67 -12.04
C PRO A 67 1.55 -7.40 -11.21
N PRO A 68 2.65 -6.66 -11.50
CA PRO A 68 2.89 -5.35 -10.89
C PRO A 68 1.83 -4.33 -11.32
N LEU A 69 1.45 -3.44 -10.42
CA LEU A 69 0.32 -2.54 -10.64
C LEU A 69 0.70 -1.10 -11.04
N VAL A 70 1.94 -0.66 -10.82
CA VAL A 70 2.40 0.63 -11.37
C VAL A 70 2.19 0.65 -12.89
N GLY A 71 1.53 1.70 -13.39
CA GLY A 71 1.17 1.84 -14.80
C GLY A 71 -0.02 0.96 -15.24
N VAL A 72 -0.77 0.36 -14.33
CA VAL A 72 -1.92 -0.50 -14.67
C VAL A 72 -2.98 0.26 -15.45
N THR A 73 -3.27 1.51 -15.08
CA THR A 73 -4.24 2.35 -15.78
C THR A 73 -3.83 2.61 -17.22
N ALA A 74 -2.55 2.90 -17.44
CA ALA A 74 -2.02 3.13 -18.80
C ALA A 74 -2.10 1.86 -19.65
N ARG A 75 -1.82 0.68 -19.09
CA ARG A 75 -1.93 -0.60 -19.80
C ARG A 75 -3.36 -0.90 -20.25
N TRP A 76 -4.35 -0.73 -19.36
CA TRP A 76 -5.75 -0.93 -19.71
C TRP A 76 -6.26 0.11 -20.71
N ARG A 77 -5.82 1.37 -20.60
CA ARG A 77 -6.15 2.42 -21.58
C ARG A 77 -5.60 2.08 -22.96
N ALA A 78 -4.34 1.60 -23.05
CA ALA A 78 -3.71 1.17 -24.30
C ALA A 78 -4.39 -0.04 -24.94
N ALA A 79 -5.08 -0.88 -24.16
CA ALA A 79 -5.85 -2.01 -24.68
C ALA A 79 -7.12 -1.58 -25.47
N GLY A 80 -7.47 -0.30 -25.40
CA GLY A 80 -8.55 0.28 -26.19
C GLY A 80 -9.95 0.05 -25.65
N SER A 81 -10.93 0.51 -26.43
CA SER A 81 -12.35 0.42 -26.06
C SER A 81 -12.99 -0.84 -26.65
N TYR A 82 -13.98 -1.38 -25.93
CA TYR A 82 -14.75 -2.53 -26.38
C TYR A 82 -16.18 -2.42 -25.86
N GLN A 83 -17.18 -2.74 -26.68
CA GLN A 83 -18.62 -2.67 -26.33
C GLN A 83 -19.03 -1.35 -25.63
N GLY A 84 -18.57 -0.22 -26.15
CA GLY A 84 -18.91 1.11 -25.63
C GLY A 84 -18.22 1.50 -24.33
N LYS A 85 -17.35 0.67 -23.75
CA LYS A 85 -16.54 0.99 -22.56
C LYS A 85 -15.10 1.19 -22.94
N THR A 86 -14.44 2.18 -22.32
CA THR A 86 -12.99 2.39 -22.42
C THR A 86 -12.23 1.28 -21.69
N GLY A 87 -10.95 1.13 -21.98
CA GLY A 87 -10.09 0.18 -21.24
C GLY A 87 -10.09 0.42 -19.74
N GLU A 88 -10.10 1.69 -19.29
CA GLU A 88 -10.17 2.03 -17.87
C GLU A 88 -11.50 1.61 -17.24
N GLN A 89 -12.60 1.75 -17.95
CA GLN A 89 -13.91 1.27 -17.48
C GLN A 89 -13.91 -0.26 -17.36
N TRP A 90 -13.31 -0.96 -18.33
CA TRP A 90 -13.13 -2.41 -18.27
C TRP A 90 -12.21 -2.85 -17.13
N MET A 91 -11.17 -2.08 -16.81
CA MET A 91 -10.32 -2.32 -15.62
C MET A 91 -11.13 -2.28 -14.31
N ARG A 92 -12.06 -1.32 -14.18
CA ARG A 92 -12.93 -1.25 -13.00
C ARG A 92 -13.86 -2.45 -12.89
N VAL A 93 -14.42 -2.89 -14.02
CA VAL A 93 -15.22 -4.12 -14.08
C VAL A 93 -14.36 -5.31 -13.67
N TRP A 94 -13.12 -5.41 -14.17
CA TRP A 94 -12.15 -6.45 -13.81
C TRP A 94 -11.87 -6.49 -12.31
N ILE A 95 -11.60 -5.35 -11.70
CA ILE A 95 -11.32 -5.27 -10.26
C ILE A 95 -12.53 -5.75 -9.45
N LYS A 96 -13.74 -5.40 -9.86
CA LYS A 96 -14.98 -5.81 -9.18
C LYS A 96 -15.31 -7.28 -9.41
N ASN A 97 -15.26 -7.71 -10.66
CA ASN A 97 -15.56 -9.06 -11.08
C ASN A 97 -14.91 -9.38 -12.42
N TRP A 98 -13.78 -10.04 -12.42
CA TRP A 98 -13.04 -10.37 -13.64
C TRP A 98 -13.81 -11.32 -14.56
N HIS A 99 -14.74 -12.15 -14.02
CA HIS A 99 -15.59 -13.03 -14.84
C HIS A 99 -16.42 -12.24 -15.85
N ASP A 100 -16.94 -11.06 -15.46
CA ASP A 100 -17.76 -10.23 -16.36
C ASP A 100 -16.95 -9.75 -17.56
N VAL A 101 -15.67 -9.49 -17.39
CA VAL A 101 -14.76 -9.05 -18.47
C VAL A 101 -14.47 -10.19 -19.43
N VAL A 102 -14.20 -11.39 -18.89
CA VAL A 102 -13.93 -12.60 -19.68
C VAL A 102 -15.20 -13.02 -20.44
N ASN A 103 -16.35 -13.05 -19.76
CA ASN A 103 -17.63 -13.41 -20.35
C ASN A 103 -18.10 -12.42 -21.43
N ALA A 104 -17.74 -11.13 -21.29
CA ALA A 104 -18.00 -10.14 -22.31
C ALA A 104 -17.15 -10.31 -23.58
N GLY A 105 -16.09 -11.11 -23.51
CA GLY A 105 -15.19 -11.34 -24.64
C GLY A 105 -14.12 -10.26 -24.82
N TYR A 106 -13.85 -9.43 -23.78
CA TYR A 106 -12.82 -8.40 -23.89
C TYR A 106 -11.42 -9.04 -23.91
N LYS A 107 -10.80 -9.03 -25.10
CA LYS A 107 -9.56 -9.78 -25.37
C LYS A 107 -8.46 -9.52 -24.33
N TYR A 108 -8.24 -8.27 -23.94
CA TYR A 108 -7.20 -7.94 -22.97
C TYR A 108 -7.45 -8.62 -21.61
N GLY A 109 -8.69 -8.64 -21.14
CA GLY A 109 -9.06 -9.35 -19.92
C GLY A 109 -8.88 -10.87 -20.04
N ILE A 110 -9.25 -11.45 -21.17
CA ILE A 110 -9.04 -12.88 -21.46
C ILE A 110 -7.54 -13.21 -21.43
N ASP A 111 -6.70 -12.41 -22.10
CA ASP A 111 -5.25 -12.61 -22.11
C ASP A 111 -4.66 -12.48 -20.69
N MET A 112 -5.14 -11.53 -19.89
CA MET A 112 -4.73 -11.37 -18.50
C MET A 112 -5.10 -12.58 -17.64
N HIS A 113 -6.33 -13.09 -17.77
CA HIS A 113 -6.79 -14.29 -17.07
C HIS A 113 -5.91 -15.51 -17.43
N ASN A 114 -5.68 -15.72 -18.73
CA ASN A 114 -4.91 -16.86 -19.22
C ASN A 114 -3.41 -16.78 -18.92
N SER A 115 -2.90 -15.59 -18.60
CA SER A 115 -1.46 -15.39 -18.34
C SER A 115 -1.00 -15.85 -16.95
N ARG A 116 -1.92 -16.13 -16.04
CA ARG A 116 -1.62 -16.46 -14.64
C ARG A 116 -2.48 -17.64 -14.16
N PRO A 117 -1.89 -18.59 -13.41
CA PRO A 117 -2.63 -19.76 -12.90
C PRO A 117 -3.55 -19.43 -11.72
N ALA A 118 -3.30 -18.29 -11.05
CA ALA A 118 -4.07 -17.90 -9.88
C ALA A 118 -5.16 -16.89 -10.26
N GLU A 119 -6.38 -17.17 -9.81
CA GLU A 119 -7.52 -16.28 -10.01
C GLU A 119 -7.54 -15.15 -8.97
N MET A 120 -7.94 -13.97 -9.41
CA MET A 120 -8.15 -12.84 -8.53
C MET A 120 -9.50 -12.99 -7.79
N ASN A 121 -9.55 -12.53 -6.54
CA ASN A 121 -10.81 -12.49 -5.79
C ASN A 121 -11.84 -11.59 -6.48
N VAL A 122 -13.12 -11.96 -6.34
CA VAL A 122 -14.25 -11.12 -6.76
C VAL A 122 -14.62 -10.18 -5.62
N PHE A 123 -14.58 -8.89 -5.86
CA PHE A 123 -14.85 -7.87 -4.84
C PHE A 123 -16.27 -7.28 -4.92
N GLY A 124 -17.00 -7.48 -6.03
CA GLY A 124 -18.41 -7.14 -6.19
C GLY A 124 -18.77 -5.73 -5.69
N GLY A 125 -19.78 -5.65 -4.83
CA GLY A 125 -20.22 -4.40 -4.23
C GLY A 125 -19.37 -3.88 -3.08
N TYR A 126 -18.37 -4.65 -2.61
CA TYR A 126 -17.50 -4.20 -1.52
C TYR A 126 -16.55 -3.08 -1.93
N LEU A 127 -15.95 -3.16 -3.12
CA LEU A 127 -15.12 -2.12 -3.69
C LEU A 127 -15.96 -1.18 -4.56
N THR A 128 -16.40 -0.06 -3.99
CA THR A 128 -17.02 1.03 -4.75
C THR A 128 -16.01 1.67 -5.71
N ASP A 129 -16.50 2.43 -6.71
CA ASP A 129 -15.59 3.13 -7.64
C ASP A 129 -14.67 4.10 -6.91
N GLU A 130 -15.14 4.76 -5.86
CA GLU A 130 -14.32 5.64 -5.02
C GLU A 130 -13.17 4.87 -4.33
N LYS A 131 -13.45 3.70 -3.75
CA LYS A 131 -12.42 2.85 -3.13
C LYS A 131 -11.39 2.39 -4.17
N ILE A 132 -11.86 2.07 -5.38
CA ILE A 132 -10.98 1.71 -6.50
C ILE A 132 -10.11 2.90 -6.89
N ASP A 133 -10.64 4.13 -6.92
CA ASP A 133 -9.87 5.34 -7.20
C ASP A 133 -8.76 5.57 -6.16
N TYR A 134 -9.04 5.32 -4.89
CA TYR A 134 -8.03 5.41 -3.84
C TYR A 134 -6.94 4.36 -4.00
N ILE A 135 -7.31 3.11 -4.31
CA ILE A 135 -6.34 2.03 -4.58
C ILE A 135 -5.47 2.38 -5.79
N LEU A 136 -6.07 2.82 -6.89
CA LEU A 136 -5.36 3.20 -8.11
C LEU A 136 -4.42 4.38 -7.85
N PHE A 137 -4.86 5.39 -7.09
CA PHE A 137 -4.01 6.51 -6.70
C PHE A 137 -2.77 6.06 -5.92
N TYR A 138 -2.93 5.11 -5.00
CA TYR A 138 -1.82 4.54 -4.25
C TYR A 138 -0.86 3.73 -5.15
N VAL A 139 -1.37 2.80 -5.97
CA VAL A 139 -0.52 1.90 -6.75
C VAL A 139 0.21 2.61 -7.90
N GLU A 140 -0.36 3.69 -8.45
CA GLU A 140 0.30 4.51 -9.48
C GLU A 140 1.36 5.46 -8.88
N SER A 141 1.26 5.78 -7.58
CA SER A 141 2.19 6.67 -6.89
C SER A 141 2.65 6.08 -5.56
N PRO A 142 3.28 4.89 -5.54
CA PRO A 142 3.60 4.18 -4.30
C PRO A 142 4.64 4.89 -3.42
N ASP A 143 5.32 5.91 -3.93
CA ASP A 143 6.38 6.67 -3.26
C ASP A 143 6.00 8.15 -3.03
N LEU A 144 4.80 8.43 -2.58
CA LEU A 144 4.37 9.81 -2.29
C LEU A 144 5.24 10.56 -1.26
N ASN A 145 6.19 9.87 -0.62
CA ASN A 145 7.22 10.51 0.21
C ASN A 145 8.39 11.11 -0.61
N LYS A 146 8.47 10.85 -1.92
CA LYS A 146 9.38 11.60 -2.78
C LYS A 146 8.69 12.88 -3.22
N PRO A 147 9.33 14.06 -3.04
CA PRO A 147 8.80 15.29 -3.61
C PRO A 147 8.62 15.08 -5.12
N VAL A 148 7.41 15.39 -5.61
CA VAL A 148 7.14 15.44 -7.05
C VAL A 148 8.05 16.53 -7.60
N THR A 149 9.19 16.14 -8.17
CA THR A 149 9.99 17.09 -8.95
C THR A 149 9.18 17.38 -10.19
N ALA A 150 8.54 18.55 -10.19
CA ALA A 150 7.88 19.08 -11.38
C ALA A 150 8.91 19.11 -12.53
N LYS A 151 8.57 18.45 -13.64
CA LYS A 151 9.29 18.48 -14.89
C LYS A 151 8.69 19.58 -15.75
#